data_1ba206609b277d62d20792c176ad8bbd
#
_entry.id   1ba206609b277d62d20792c176ad8bbd
#
_cell.length_a   1.000
_cell.length_b   1.000
_cell.length_c   1.000
_cell.angle_alpha   90.00
_cell.angle_beta   90.00
_cell.angle_gamma   90.00
#
_symmetry.space_group_name_H-M   'P 1'
#
loop_
_entity.id
_entity.type
_entity.pdbx_description
1 polymer ?
#
loop_
_entity_poly.entity_id
_entity_poly.type
_entity_poly.pdbx_seq_one_letter_code
_entity_poly.pdbx_strand_id
1 'polypeptide(L)'
;AREFALTPPRKLGKDSLLVICSHSGKTKECLEAAKAGMEAGAAVVTMTHAPGSACDTDEWISIVYDWAPGLKEAEKPQGIVLRLLNELMKIQEPGYGLYDKIAEGFDKIDEIIAEAVKDQQNAAWLFAEKYSEEPNLYIMASGASYSQAYGFAICSLQEMQWMDCGYLNSAEYF
;
A
#
# COMPACT_ATOMS: atom_id res chain seq x y z
N ALA A 1 -5.57 -4.30 10.52
CA ALA A 1 -6.58 -5.37 10.39
C ALA A 1 -7.21 -5.71 11.75
N ARG A 2 -6.41 -5.96 12.81
CA ARG A 2 -6.95 -6.36 14.13
C ARG A 2 -7.88 -5.32 14.74
N GLU A 3 -7.48 -4.06 14.76
CA GLU A 3 -8.32 -2.96 15.26
C GLU A 3 -9.65 -2.87 14.49
N PHE A 4 -9.59 -3.00 13.18
CA PHE A 4 -10.78 -3.01 12.32
C PHE A 4 -11.73 -4.17 12.68
N ALA A 5 -11.21 -5.36 12.90
CA ALA A 5 -12.05 -6.52 13.26
C ALA A 5 -12.71 -6.38 14.64
N LEU A 6 -11.99 -5.76 15.61
CA LEU A 6 -12.50 -5.53 16.97
C LEU A 6 -13.46 -4.35 17.06
N THR A 7 -13.24 -3.32 16.26
CA THR A 7 -13.99 -2.05 16.29
C THR A 7 -14.27 -1.57 14.87
N PRO A 8 -15.10 -2.28 14.11
CA PRO A 8 -15.41 -1.91 12.74
C PRO A 8 -16.04 -0.52 12.68
N PRO A 9 -15.77 0.25 11.61
CA PRO A 9 -16.39 1.56 11.43
C PRO A 9 -17.92 1.47 11.43
N ARG A 10 -18.58 2.42 12.07
CA ARG A 10 -20.06 2.45 12.16
C ARG A 10 -20.79 2.46 10.79
N LYS A 11 -20.10 2.94 9.75
CA LYS A 11 -20.64 3.00 8.39
C LYS A 11 -20.35 1.75 7.55
N LEU A 12 -19.63 0.77 8.12
CA LEU A 12 -19.39 -0.50 7.42
C LEU A 12 -20.72 -1.21 7.17
N GLY A 13 -20.97 -1.58 5.94
CA GLY A 13 -22.25 -2.23 5.56
C GLY A 13 -22.32 -2.49 4.06
N LYS A 14 -23.54 -2.72 3.57
CA LYS A 14 -23.85 -3.10 2.18
C LYS A 14 -23.30 -2.15 1.09
N ASP A 15 -23.08 -0.89 1.43
CA ASP A 15 -22.56 0.12 0.52
C ASP A 15 -21.05 0.32 0.70
N SER A 16 -20.38 -0.63 1.36
CA SER A 16 -18.95 -0.59 1.63
C SER A 16 -18.19 -1.62 0.80
N LEU A 17 -17.00 -1.25 0.33
CA LEU A 17 -16.00 -2.15 -0.21
C LEU A 17 -14.83 -2.24 0.78
N LEU A 18 -14.49 -3.44 1.21
CA LEU A 18 -13.35 -3.73 2.06
C LEU A 18 -12.27 -4.43 1.25
N VAL A 19 -11.12 -3.78 1.09
CA VAL A 19 -9.94 -4.36 0.43
C VAL A 19 -8.92 -4.76 1.49
N ILE A 20 -8.52 -6.02 1.48
CA ILE A 20 -7.58 -6.60 2.46
C ILE A 20 -6.37 -7.17 1.72
N CYS A 21 -5.18 -6.70 2.10
CA CYS A 21 -3.93 -7.19 1.54
C CYS A 21 -3.21 -8.06 2.59
N SER A 22 -2.96 -9.32 2.26
CA SER A 22 -2.15 -10.24 3.06
C SER A 22 -1.24 -11.05 2.16
N HIS A 23 0.05 -10.73 2.16
CA HIS A 23 1.02 -11.38 1.26
C HIS A 23 1.00 -12.92 1.41
N SER A 24 1.07 -13.42 2.63
CA SER A 24 1.02 -14.86 2.91
C SER A 24 -0.38 -15.47 2.80
N GLY A 25 -1.43 -14.64 2.75
CA GLY A 25 -2.82 -15.09 2.78
C GLY A 25 -3.24 -15.81 4.06
N LYS A 26 -2.42 -15.79 5.10
CA LYS A 26 -2.62 -16.54 6.36
C LYS A 26 -2.69 -15.65 7.61
N THR A 27 -2.56 -14.34 7.44
CA THR A 27 -2.59 -13.39 8.57
C THR A 27 -3.96 -13.43 9.23
N LYS A 28 -3.99 -13.91 10.47
CA LYS A 28 -5.24 -14.14 11.23
C LYS A 28 -6.09 -12.88 11.31
N GLU A 29 -5.49 -11.76 11.59
CA GLU A 29 -6.17 -10.45 11.71
C GLU A 29 -6.78 -9.99 10.38
N CYS A 30 -6.17 -10.34 9.26
CA CYS A 30 -6.72 -10.06 7.93
C CYS A 30 -7.98 -10.91 7.67
N LEU A 31 -7.95 -12.18 8.05
CA LEU A 31 -9.08 -13.08 7.91
C LEU A 31 -10.24 -12.68 8.84
N GLU A 32 -9.94 -12.27 10.06
CA GLU A 32 -10.93 -11.75 11.01
C GLU A 32 -11.58 -10.47 10.46
N ALA A 33 -10.79 -9.57 9.87
CA ALA A 33 -11.30 -8.36 9.23
C ALA A 33 -12.19 -8.67 8.01
N ALA A 34 -11.81 -9.66 7.18
CA ALA A 34 -12.61 -10.10 6.04
C ALA A 34 -13.99 -10.60 6.49
N LYS A 35 -14.01 -11.47 7.50
CA LYS A 35 -15.24 -12.01 8.08
C LYS A 35 -16.12 -10.92 8.67
N ALA A 36 -15.54 -10.00 9.44
CA ALA A 36 -16.28 -8.87 10.01
C ALA A 36 -16.89 -7.98 8.90
N GLY A 37 -16.18 -7.78 7.78
CA GLY A 37 -16.72 -7.09 6.61
C GLY A 37 -17.91 -7.79 6.00
N MET A 38 -17.82 -9.09 5.79
CA MET A 38 -18.93 -9.90 5.25
C MET A 38 -20.14 -9.92 6.20
N GLU A 39 -19.92 -10.11 7.49
CA GLU A 39 -20.98 -10.08 8.50
C GLU A 39 -21.72 -8.75 8.53
N ALA A 40 -21.02 -7.65 8.25
CA ALA A 40 -21.61 -6.32 8.10
C ALA A 40 -22.32 -6.12 6.75
N GLY A 41 -22.20 -7.06 5.81
CA GLY A 41 -22.79 -6.99 4.46
C GLY A 41 -21.95 -6.21 3.45
N ALA A 42 -20.69 -5.91 3.74
CA ALA A 42 -19.77 -5.25 2.81
C ALA A 42 -19.32 -6.20 1.70
N ALA A 43 -19.02 -5.65 0.51
CA ALA A 43 -18.27 -6.38 -0.49
C ALA A 43 -16.81 -6.52 0.00
N VAL A 44 -16.27 -7.73 -0.03
CA VAL A 44 -14.90 -8.01 0.42
C VAL A 44 -14.04 -8.42 -0.77
N VAL A 45 -12.90 -7.80 -0.89
CA VAL A 45 -11.82 -8.16 -1.83
C VAL A 45 -10.56 -8.46 -1.03
N THR A 46 -9.99 -9.63 -1.22
CA THR A 46 -8.69 -9.96 -0.66
C THR A 46 -7.61 -9.96 -1.74
N MET A 47 -6.39 -9.64 -1.35
CA MET A 47 -5.22 -9.67 -2.21
C MET A 47 -4.12 -10.47 -1.53
N THR A 48 -3.62 -11.49 -2.21
CA THR A 48 -2.57 -12.38 -1.68
C THR A 48 -1.59 -12.81 -2.78
N HIS A 49 -0.36 -13.16 -2.39
CA HIS A 49 0.59 -13.83 -3.28
C HIS A 49 0.44 -15.36 -3.23
N ALA A 50 -0.22 -15.90 -2.22
CA ALA A 50 -0.29 -17.33 -1.95
C ALA A 50 -1.59 -17.94 -2.47
N PRO A 51 -1.60 -18.57 -3.67
CA PRO A 51 -2.76 -19.28 -4.18
C PRO A 51 -3.14 -20.45 -3.25
N GLY A 52 -4.44 -20.66 -3.08
CA GLY A 52 -4.98 -21.70 -2.18
C GLY A 52 -4.82 -21.38 -0.69
N SER A 53 -4.41 -20.15 -0.33
CA SER A 53 -4.36 -19.71 1.06
C SER A 53 -5.75 -19.37 1.60
N ALA A 54 -5.84 -19.11 2.91
CA ALA A 54 -7.11 -18.75 3.55
C ALA A 54 -7.69 -17.39 3.06
N CYS A 55 -6.90 -16.54 2.41
CA CYS A 55 -7.39 -15.35 1.72
C CYS A 55 -7.85 -15.63 0.28
N ASP A 56 -7.47 -16.77 -0.31
CA ASP A 56 -7.84 -17.19 -1.65
C ASP A 56 -8.96 -18.23 -1.56
N THR A 57 -10.19 -17.77 -1.51
CA THR A 57 -11.39 -18.56 -1.27
C THR A 57 -12.57 -18.03 -2.10
N ASP A 58 -13.57 -18.86 -2.32
CA ASP A 58 -14.80 -18.49 -3.02
C ASP A 58 -15.79 -17.70 -2.13
N GLU A 59 -15.48 -17.48 -0.87
CA GLU A 59 -16.35 -16.73 0.05
C GLU A 59 -16.39 -15.22 -0.29
N TRP A 60 -15.34 -14.70 -0.96
CA TRP A 60 -15.21 -13.31 -1.39
C TRP A 60 -14.43 -13.20 -2.70
N ILE A 61 -14.26 -11.99 -3.21
CA ILE A 61 -13.44 -11.75 -4.40
C ILE A 61 -11.97 -11.88 -4.01
N SER A 62 -11.26 -12.82 -4.60
CA SER A 62 -9.84 -13.03 -4.37
C SER A 62 -8.99 -12.57 -5.57
N ILE A 63 -7.96 -11.78 -5.30
CA ILE A 63 -6.96 -11.36 -6.27
C ILE A 63 -5.63 -12.00 -5.87
N VAL A 64 -5.19 -12.96 -6.64
CA VAL A 64 -3.86 -13.57 -6.47
C VAL A 64 -2.89 -12.85 -7.39
N TYR A 65 -1.84 -12.25 -6.82
CA TYR A 65 -0.82 -11.51 -7.56
C TYR A 65 0.52 -12.23 -7.56
N ASP A 66 1.30 -12.00 -8.60
CA ASP A 66 2.66 -12.50 -8.69
C ASP A 66 3.63 -11.71 -7.81
N TRP A 67 4.69 -12.38 -7.36
CA TRP A 67 5.78 -11.78 -6.62
C TRP A 67 7.10 -12.34 -7.14
N ALA A 68 7.69 -11.63 -8.09
CA ALA A 68 8.94 -12.02 -8.73
C ALA A 68 9.82 -10.81 -9.02
N PRO A 69 11.15 -10.97 -9.10
CA PRO A 69 12.02 -9.93 -9.64
C PRO A 69 11.62 -9.53 -11.06
N GLY A 70 11.64 -8.24 -11.36
CA GLY A 70 11.36 -7.72 -12.69
C GLY A 70 9.88 -7.52 -13.04
N LEU A 71 8.97 -7.71 -12.08
CA LEU A 71 7.57 -7.31 -12.27
C LEU A 71 7.46 -5.79 -12.44
N LYS A 72 6.58 -5.38 -13.35
CA LYS A 72 6.23 -3.96 -13.53
C LYS A 72 5.55 -3.41 -12.28
N GLU A 73 5.74 -2.14 -11.99
CA GLU A 73 5.12 -1.48 -10.82
C GLU A 73 3.60 -1.59 -10.84
N ALA A 74 2.99 -1.55 -12.04
CA ALA A 74 1.55 -1.73 -12.20
C ALA A 74 1.04 -3.15 -11.84
N GLU A 75 1.91 -4.15 -11.80
CA GLU A 75 1.60 -5.55 -11.48
C GLU A 75 1.86 -5.89 -10.00
N LYS A 76 2.55 -5.00 -9.29
CA LYS A 76 2.77 -5.13 -7.84
C LYS A 76 1.49 -4.82 -7.05
N PRO A 77 1.37 -5.29 -5.80
CA PRO A 77 0.16 -5.09 -4.99
C PRO A 77 -0.32 -3.64 -4.92
N GLN A 78 0.60 -2.69 -4.79
CA GLN A 78 0.28 -1.26 -4.75
C GLN A 78 -0.31 -0.77 -6.06
N GLY A 79 0.27 -1.19 -7.20
CA GLY A 79 -0.25 -0.88 -8.54
C GLY A 79 -1.64 -1.46 -8.77
N ILE A 80 -1.87 -2.70 -8.33
CA ILE A 80 -3.18 -3.35 -8.44
C ILE A 80 -4.24 -2.60 -7.63
N VAL A 81 -3.92 -2.20 -6.39
CA VAL A 81 -4.86 -1.39 -5.56
C VAL A 81 -5.17 -0.05 -6.22
N LEU A 82 -4.16 0.64 -6.75
CA LEU A 82 -4.37 1.92 -7.44
C LEU A 82 -5.20 1.78 -8.72
N ARG A 83 -5.01 0.70 -9.47
CA ARG A 83 -5.84 0.38 -10.65
C ARG A 83 -7.29 0.10 -10.23
N LEU A 84 -7.50 -0.70 -9.20
CA LEU A 84 -8.84 -0.94 -8.66
C LEU A 84 -9.52 0.37 -8.25
N LEU A 85 -8.82 1.25 -7.56
CA LEU A 85 -9.35 2.57 -7.19
C LEU A 85 -9.67 3.44 -8.41
N ASN A 86 -8.82 3.43 -9.45
CA ASN A 86 -9.07 4.19 -10.67
C ASN A 86 -10.34 3.72 -11.40
N GLU A 87 -10.58 2.40 -11.47
CA GLU A 87 -11.81 1.83 -12.02
C GLU A 87 -13.03 2.20 -11.17
N LEU A 88 -12.94 2.11 -9.86
CA LEU A 88 -14.02 2.50 -8.95
C LEU A 88 -14.40 3.98 -9.09
N MET A 89 -13.40 4.87 -9.17
CA MET A 89 -13.63 6.30 -9.39
C MET A 89 -14.34 6.56 -10.71
N LYS A 90 -13.95 5.87 -11.78
CA LYS A 90 -14.61 5.98 -13.09
C LYS A 90 -16.08 5.59 -13.04
N ILE A 91 -16.40 4.54 -12.28
CA ILE A 91 -17.78 4.03 -12.18
C ILE A 91 -18.63 4.92 -11.27
N GLN A 92 -18.07 5.43 -10.17
CA GLN A 92 -18.84 6.10 -9.12
C GLN A 92 -18.92 7.63 -9.29
N GLU A 93 -17.93 8.25 -9.94
CA GLU A 93 -17.83 9.69 -10.04
C GLU A 93 -18.15 10.18 -11.46
N PRO A 94 -19.36 10.69 -11.71
CA PRO A 94 -19.68 11.30 -13.01
C PRO A 94 -18.73 12.47 -13.31
N GLY A 95 -18.04 12.39 -14.44
CA GLY A 95 -17.08 13.42 -14.86
C GLY A 95 -15.65 13.24 -14.31
N TYR A 96 -15.31 12.09 -13.75
CA TYR A 96 -13.94 11.76 -13.36
C TYR A 96 -12.99 11.84 -14.57
N GLY A 97 -12.25 12.94 -14.67
CA GLY A 97 -11.42 13.27 -15.84
C GLY A 97 -9.95 12.79 -15.76
N LEU A 98 -9.56 12.06 -14.69
CA LEU A 98 -8.18 11.62 -14.50
C LEU A 98 -7.93 10.16 -14.93
N TYR A 99 -8.98 9.43 -15.30
CA TYR A 99 -8.89 8.00 -15.58
C TYR A 99 -7.81 7.65 -16.61
N ASP A 100 -7.86 8.28 -17.77
CA ASP A 100 -6.91 7.99 -18.86
C ASP A 100 -5.48 8.44 -18.51
N LYS A 101 -5.33 9.55 -17.78
CA LYS A 101 -4.01 10.03 -17.33
C LYS A 101 -3.37 9.09 -16.32
N ILE A 102 -4.17 8.51 -15.43
CA ILE A 102 -3.69 7.53 -14.46
C ILE A 102 -3.34 6.23 -15.17
N ALA A 103 -4.14 5.78 -16.12
CA ALA A 103 -3.84 4.61 -16.95
C ALA A 103 -2.51 4.79 -17.72
N GLU A 104 -2.32 5.94 -18.37
CA GLU A 104 -1.06 6.30 -19.02
C GLU A 104 0.12 6.34 -18.04
N GLY A 105 -0.12 6.80 -16.81
CA GLY A 105 0.87 6.80 -15.73
C GLY A 105 1.37 5.40 -15.41
N PHE A 106 0.51 4.40 -15.37
CA PHE A 106 0.90 3.00 -15.16
C PHE A 106 1.80 2.45 -16.28
N ASP A 107 1.63 2.92 -17.50
CA ASP A 107 2.47 2.47 -18.63
C ASP A 107 3.89 3.06 -18.58
N LYS A 108 4.06 4.20 -17.91
CA LYS A 108 5.31 4.96 -17.85
C LYS A 108 6.05 4.85 -16.50
N ILE A 109 5.40 4.33 -15.46
CA ILE A 109 5.94 4.42 -14.09
C ILE A 109 7.28 3.70 -13.92
N ASP A 110 7.49 2.58 -14.60
CA ASP A 110 8.75 1.83 -14.51
C ASP A 110 9.93 2.62 -15.06
N GLU A 111 9.74 3.33 -16.19
CA GLU A 111 10.77 4.19 -16.78
C GLU A 111 11.08 5.38 -15.88
N ILE A 112 10.03 6.02 -15.35
CA ILE A 112 10.16 7.17 -14.44
C ILE A 112 10.92 6.77 -13.16
N ILE A 113 10.61 5.61 -12.60
CA ILE A 113 11.31 5.09 -11.40
C ILE A 113 12.76 4.78 -11.73
N ALA A 114 13.04 4.11 -12.87
CA ALA A 114 14.39 3.78 -13.26
C ALA A 114 15.26 5.04 -13.47
N GLU A 115 14.72 6.07 -14.11
CA GLU A 115 15.37 7.37 -14.27
C GLU A 115 15.60 8.04 -12.91
N ALA A 116 14.58 8.13 -12.06
CA ALA A 116 14.68 8.74 -10.74
C ALA A 116 15.74 8.05 -9.86
N VAL A 117 15.79 6.72 -9.85
CA VAL A 117 16.80 5.95 -9.13
C VAL A 117 18.21 6.29 -9.64
N LYS A 118 18.41 6.32 -10.96
CA LYS A 118 19.69 6.65 -11.56
C LYS A 118 20.13 8.07 -11.20
N ASP A 119 19.23 9.04 -11.30
CA ASP A 119 19.51 10.45 -11.04
C ASP A 119 19.82 10.73 -9.56
N GLN A 120 19.14 10.03 -8.67
CA GLN A 120 19.29 10.24 -7.22
C GLN A 120 20.38 9.36 -6.58
N GLN A 121 20.92 8.38 -7.28
CA GLN A 121 21.87 7.42 -6.70
C GLN A 121 23.07 8.08 -6.03
N ASN A 122 23.70 9.06 -6.69
CA ASN A 122 24.85 9.76 -6.13
C ASN A 122 24.46 10.62 -4.91
N ALA A 123 23.33 11.31 -4.97
CA ALA A 123 22.82 12.12 -3.85
C ALA A 123 22.50 11.26 -2.64
N ALA A 124 21.87 10.10 -2.86
CA ALA A 124 21.57 9.14 -1.81
C ALA A 124 22.84 8.57 -1.16
N TRP A 125 23.86 8.26 -1.96
CA TRP A 125 25.16 7.81 -1.45
C TRP A 125 25.84 8.87 -0.57
N LEU A 126 25.96 10.10 -1.06
CA LEU A 126 26.57 11.20 -0.30
C LEU A 126 25.79 11.51 0.99
N PHE A 127 24.47 11.41 0.95
CA PHE A 127 23.64 11.55 2.14
C PHE A 127 23.94 10.43 3.15
N ALA A 128 23.96 9.18 2.71
CA ALA A 128 24.23 8.05 3.56
C ALA A 128 25.64 8.13 4.18
N GLU A 129 26.67 8.45 3.38
CA GLU A 129 28.05 8.63 3.85
C GLU A 129 28.14 9.73 4.92
N LYS A 130 27.43 10.84 4.72
CA LYS A 130 27.48 11.99 5.63
C LYS A 130 26.76 11.73 6.95
N TYR A 131 25.67 10.99 6.94
CA TYR A 131 24.75 10.84 8.07
C TYR A 131 24.66 9.42 8.62
N SER A 132 25.54 8.50 8.22
CA SER A 132 25.53 7.10 8.67
C SER A 132 25.72 6.94 10.18
N GLU A 133 26.39 7.88 10.83
CA GLU A 133 26.67 7.85 12.28
C GLU A 133 25.64 8.63 13.12
N GLU A 134 24.62 9.21 12.48
CA GLU A 134 23.59 9.93 13.24
C GLU A 134 22.74 8.95 14.07
N PRO A 135 22.59 9.22 15.38
CA PRO A 135 21.92 8.28 16.26
C PRO A 135 20.41 8.20 16.07
N ASN A 136 19.81 9.24 15.53
CA ASN A 136 18.37 9.35 15.33
C ASN A 136 18.04 10.00 13.99
N LEU A 137 17.05 9.42 13.30
CA LEU A 137 16.51 9.97 12.06
C LEU A 137 15.02 10.30 12.21
N TYR A 138 14.58 11.39 11.62
CA TYR A 138 13.18 11.75 11.53
C TYR A 138 12.77 11.86 10.07
N ILE A 139 11.76 11.07 9.70
CA ILE A 139 11.22 11.06 8.35
C ILE A 139 9.93 11.87 8.34
N MET A 140 9.88 12.90 7.53
CA MET A 140 8.72 13.80 7.45
C MET A 140 8.11 13.76 6.06
N ALA A 141 6.81 13.62 5.99
CA ALA A 141 6.05 13.75 4.75
C ALA A 141 4.59 14.12 5.03
N SER A 142 3.88 14.51 3.98
CA SER A 142 2.44 14.77 4.02
C SER A 142 1.76 14.29 2.74
N GLY A 143 0.43 14.22 2.74
CA GLY A 143 -0.36 13.78 1.59
C GLY A 143 0.01 12.37 1.13
N ALA A 144 0.09 12.14 -0.17
CA ALA A 144 0.34 10.84 -0.77
C ALA A 144 1.70 10.21 -0.36
N SER A 145 2.69 11.03 -0.02
CA SER A 145 4.01 10.56 0.38
C SER A 145 4.09 10.09 1.84
N TYR A 146 3.09 10.41 2.67
CA TYR A 146 3.14 10.09 4.10
C TYR A 146 3.18 8.59 4.39
N SER A 147 2.40 7.80 3.66
CA SER A 147 2.42 6.33 3.82
C SER A 147 3.76 5.70 3.44
N GLN A 148 4.47 6.29 2.48
CA GLN A 148 5.80 5.83 2.07
C GLN A 148 6.86 6.22 3.12
N ALA A 149 6.78 7.44 3.67
CA ALA A 149 7.64 7.87 4.77
C ALA A 149 7.46 6.99 6.02
N TYR A 150 6.21 6.67 6.36
CA TYR A 150 5.88 5.72 7.42
C TYR A 150 6.51 4.34 7.17
N GLY A 151 6.26 3.74 6.00
CA GLY A 151 6.80 2.43 5.64
C GLY A 151 8.34 2.42 5.60
N PHE A 152 8.96 3.46 5.08
CA PHE A 152 10.42 3.60 5.08
C PHE A 152 10.99 3.65 6.50
N ALA A 153 10.38 4.45 7.39
CA ALA A 153 10.82 4.56 8.78
C ALA A 153 10.72 3.22 9.52
N ILE A 154 9.54 2.58 9.52
CA ILE A 154 9.33 1.39 10.35
C ILE A 154 9.90 0.11 9.74
N CYS A 155 9.77 -0.09 8.43
CA CYS A 155 10.21 -1.33 7.80
C CYS A 155 11.69 -1.25 7.39
N SER A 156 12.10 -0.18 6.68
CA SER A 156 13.47 -0.12 6.18
C SER A 156 14.48 0.28 7.23
N LEU A 157 14.20 1.29 8.05
CA LEU A 157 15.16 1.79 9.03
C LEU A 157 15.08 1.05 10.36
N GLN A 158 13.91 0.97 11.01
CA GLN A 158 13.80 0.34 12.33
C GLN A 158 13.94 -1.19 12.25
N GLU A 159 13.16 -1.84 11.38
CA GLU A 159 13.13 -3.31 11.32
C GLU A 159 14.36 -3.89 10.64
N MET A 160 14.75 -3.37 9.48
CA MET A 160 15.82 -3.95 8.68
C MET A 160 17.21 -3.44 9.05
N GLN A 161 17.35 -2.18 9.46
CA GLN A 161 18.64 -1.55 9.78
C GLN A 161 18.86 -1.34 11.28
N TRP A 162 17.83 -1.56 12.11
CA TRP A 162 17.88 -1.36 13.55
C TRP A 162 18.29 0.06 13.96
N MET A 163 17.89 1.03 13.14
CA MET A 163 18.15 2.45 13.38
C MET A 163 17.01 3.07 14.16
N ASP A 164 17.35 3.88 15.16
CA ASP A 164 16.34 4.69 15.86
C ASP A 164 15.83 5.78 14.92
N CYS A 165 14.55 5.72 14.58
CA CYS A 165 13.94 6.74 13.77
C CYS A 165 12.47 6.97 14.16
N GLY A 166 12.01 8.19 13.89
CA GLY A 166 10.62 8.58 14.00
C GLY A 166 10.05 8.98 12.66
N TYR A 167 8.72 8.94 12.54
CA TYR A 167 8.02 9.48 11.38
C TYR A 167 7.00 10.52 11.83
N LEU A 168 6.88 11.59 11.07
CA LEU A 168 6.05 12.74 11.40
C LEU A 168 5.25 13.18 10.19
N ASN A 169 3.97 13.52 10.42
CA ASN A 169 3.22 14.25 9.41
C ASN A 169 3.72 15.70 9.37
N SER A 170 4.24 16.14 8.23
CA SER A 170 4.80 17.49 8.09
C SER A 170 3.78 18.59 8.44
N ALA A 171 2.48 18.33 8.20
CA ALA A 171 1.42 19.29 8.54
C ALA A 171 1.14 19.39 10.05
N GLU A 172 1.61 18.45 10.85
CA GLU A 172 1.43 18.42 12.32
C GLU A 172 2.68 18.88 13.07
N TYR A 173 3.78 19.14 12.35
CA TYR A 173 5.06 19.52 12.97
C TYR A 173 5.12 20.98 13.41
N PHE A 174 4.34 21.86 12.80
CA PHE A 174 4.33 23.31 13.05
C PHE A 174 3.10 23.76 13.82
#